data_fb5e48949062a2d99afc60acb43d8e07
#
_entry.id   fb5e48949062a2d99afc60acb43d8e07
#
_cell.length_a   1.000
_cell.length_b   1.000
_cell.length_c   1.000
_cell.angle_alpha   90.00
_cell.angle_beta   90.00
_cell.angle_gamma   90.00
#
_symmetry.space_group_name_H-M   'P 1'
#
loop_
_entity.id
_entity.type
_entity.pdbx_description
1 polymer ?
#
loop_
_entity_poly.entity_id
_entity_poly.type
_entity_poly.pdbx_seq_one_letter_code
_entity_poly.pdbx_strand_id
1 'polypeptide(L)'
;LEDVFSALPDAERRQADLAAFSAFVTQSAQADVHSLSELVQLCGQLLERGASLPAQQTPARQDAVRIMSIHKSKGLEFPIVILADLARKFNLQDSQSAVLTDEELLLGGNVVDLASRSFYPGLARMAIMRRKTSQTVSEELRVLYVAMTRAKERLIMTSCAARYESRLQKLRLLLSDPLQPCVSAAARRPDDWLLTAALCRTASGAPFAA
;
A
#
# COMPACT_ATOMS: atom_id res chain seq x y z
N LEU A 1 1.48 -7.35 -40.23
CA LEU A 1 1.73 -7.94 -38.90
C LEU A 1 0.52 -7.75 -37.98
N GLU A 2 -0.03 -6.56 -37.86
CA GLU A 2 -1.20 -6.26 -37.04
C GLU A 2 -2.40 -7.15 -37.38
N ASP A 3 -2.71 -7.33 -38.66
CA ASP A 3 -3.81 -8.18 -39.13
C ASP A 3 -3.62 -9.66 -38.76
N VAL A 4 -2.39 -10.15 -38.79
CA VAL A 4 -2.08 -11.54 -38.42
C VAL A 4 -2.28 -11.76 -36.92
N PHE A 5 -1.84 -10.83 -36.09
CA PHE A 5 -2.02 -10.91 -34.63
C PHE A 5 -3.47 -10.67 -34.19
N SER A 6 -4.26 -9.97 -35.01
CA SER A 6 -5.70 -9.74 -34.78
C SER A 6 -6.53 -11.03 -35.03
N ALA A 7 -6.04 -11.97 -35.81
CA ALA A 7 -6.71 -13.23 -36.07
C ALA A 7 -6.45 -14.32 -35.02
N LEU A 8 -5.54 -14.07 -34.07
CA LEU A 8 -5.17 -15.03 -33.01
C LEU A 8 -6.01 -14.83 -31.74
N PRO A 9 -6.13 -15.84 -30.87
CA PRO A 9 -6.73 -15.67 -29.54
C PRO A 9 -6.06 -14.52 -28.77
N ASP A 10 -6.82 -13.76 -27.98
CA ASP A 10 -6.35 -12.58 -27.25
C ASP A 10 -5.85 -11.43 -28.16
N ALA A 11 -6.51 -11.21 -29.28
CA ALA A 11 -6.15 -10.19 -30.28
C ALA A 11 -5.94 -8.80 -29.66
N GLU A 12 -6.85 -8.35 -28.81
CA GLU A 12 -6.77 -7.03 -28.15
C GLU A 12 -5.50 -6.86 -27.31
N ARG A 13 -5.12 -7.90 -26.57
CA ARG A 13 -3.90 -7.90 -25.74
C ARG A 13 -2.65 -7.86 -26.63
N ARG A 14 -2.61 -8.64 -27.69
CA ARG A 14 -1.47 -8.69 -28.64
C ARG A 14 -1.31 -7.37 -29.40
N GLN A 15 -2.41 -6.73 -29.77
CA GLN A 15 -2.37 -5.41 -30.37
C GLN A 15 -1.83 -4.35 -29.39
N ALA A 16 -2.26 -4.41 -28.12
CA ALA A 16 -1.74 -3.52 -27.07
C ALA A 16 -0.23 -3.74 -26.83
N ASP A 17 0.22 -5.00 -26.81
CA ASP A 17 1.63 -5.34 -26.65
C ASP A 17 2.47 -4.84 -27.84
N LEU A 18 1.96 -4.98 -29.09
CA LEU A 18 2.60 -4.44 -30.29
C LEU A 18 2.66 -2.91 -30.29
N ALA A 19 1.58 -2.25 -29.88
CA ALA A 19 1.55 -0.79 -29.75
C ALA A 19 2.53 -0.31 -28.67
N ALA A 20 2.62 -1.01 -27.53
CA ALA A 20 3.59 -0.73 -26.48
C ALA A 20 5.04 -0.89 -26.96
N PHE A 21 5.30 -1.95 -27.73
CA PHE A 21 6.62 -2.18 -28.32
C PHE A 21 6.96 -1.11 -29.37
N SER A 22 6.03 -0.75 -30.24
CA SER A 22 6.20 0.35 -31.21
C SER A 22 6.51 1.69 -30.54
N ALA A 23 5.78 2.02 -29.47
CA ALA A 23 6.05 3.21 -28.68
C ALA A 23 7.43 3.18 -28.02
N PHE A 24 7.83 2.03 -27.47
CA PHE A 24 9.17 1.83 -26.90
C PHE A 24 10.27 2.04 -27.94
N VAL A 25 10.14 1.47 -29.14
CA VAL A 25 11.11 1.64 -30.23
C VAL A 25 11.21 3.12 -30.62
N THR A 26 10.08 3.81 -30.77
CA THR A 26 10.05 5.23 -31.11
C THR A 26 10.74 6.09 -30.04
N GLN A 27 10.48 5.80 -28.76
CA GLN A 27 11.09 6.49 -27.64
C GLN A 27 12.61 6.22 -27.56
N SER A 28 13.02 4.97 -27.78
CA SER A 28 14.45 4.59 -27.78
C SER A 28 15.22 5.27 -28.91
N ALA A 29 14.60 5.40 -30.09
CA ALA A 29 15.17 6.11 -31.22
C ALA A 29 15.34 7.62 -30.99
N GLN A 30 14.52 8.21 -30.12
CA GLN A 30 14.67 9.62 -29.71
C GLN A 30 15.72 9.84 -28.64
N ALA A 31 16.07 8.78 -27.85
CA ALA A 31 17.02 8.90 -26.77
C ALA A 31 18.47 8.75 -27.28
N ASP A 32 18.94 7.55 -27.58
CA ASP A 32 20.35 7.33 -28.00
C ASP A 32 20.53 6.05 -28.84
N VAL A 33 19.44 5.39 -29.26
CA VAL A 33 19.49 4.16 -30.07
C VAL A 33 19.31 4.50 -31.54
N HIS A 34 20.42 4.54 -32.29
CA HIS A 34 20.42 4.99 -33.68
C HIS A 34 20.52 3.83 -34.70
N SER A 35 20.66 2.60 -34.22
CA SER A 35 20.77 1.44 -35.11
C SER A 35 19.92 0.26 -34.67
N LEU A 36 19.55 -0.60 -35.63
CA LEU A 36 18.79 -1.81 -35.35
C LEU A 36 19.59 -2.77 -34.44
N SER A 37 20.90 -2.83 -34.61
CA SER A 37 21.77 -3.66 -33.76
C SER A 37 21.77 -3.23 -32.31
N GLU A 38 21.81 -1.91 -32.04
CA GLU A 38 21.71 -1.37 -30.68
C GLU A 38 20.33 -1.64 -30.05
N LEU A 39 19.26 -1.54 -30.84
CA LEU A 39 17.91 -1.87 -30.38
C LEU A 39 17.80 -3.35 -30.00
N VAL A 40 18.33 -4.25 -30.85
CA VAL A 40 18.32 -5.70 -30.56
C VAL A 40 19.14 -6.01 -29.30
N GLN A 41 20.29 -5.37 -29.13
CA GLN A 41 21.12 -5.53 -27.94
C GLN A 41 20.41 -5.01 -26.68
N LEU A 42 19.75 -3.87 -26.76
CA LEU A 42 18.94 -3.30 -25.67
C LEU A 42 17.79 -4.27 -25.28
N CYS A 43 17.06 -4.79 -26.26
CA CYS A 43 16.00 -5.77 -26.02
C CYS A 43 16.55 -7.06 -25.37
N GLY A 44 17.72 -7.56 -25.81
CA GLY A 44 18.39 -8.69 -25.21
C GLY A 44 18.73 -8.46 -23.73
N GLN A 45 19.32 -7.31 -23.40
CA GLN A 45 19.61 -6.94 -22.01
C GLN A 45 18.36 -6.80 -21.12
N LEU A 46 17.27 -6.28 -21.65
CA LEU A 46 16.00 -6.20 -20.94
C LEU A 46 15.43 -7.59 -20.64
N LEU A 47 15.49 -8.49 -21.60
CA LEU A 47 15.05 -9.89 -21.43
C LEU A 47 15.88 -10.63 -20.37
N GLU A 48 17.21 -10.49 -20.41
CA GLU A 48 18.12 -11.10 -19.43
C GLU A 48 17.87 -10.58 -18.01
N ARG A 49 17.51 -9.32 -17.85
CA ARG A 49 17.17 -8.69 -16.57
C ARG A 49 15.74 -8.99 -16.10
N GLY A 50 14.95 -9.71 -16.89
CA GLY A 50 13.55 -9.97 -16.61
C GLY A 50 12.69 -8.68 -16.56
N ALA A 51 13.17 -7.61 -17.21
CA ALA A 51 12.43 -6.37 -17.30
C ALA A 51 11.26 -6.54 -18.26
N SER A 52 10.07 -6.11 -17.85
CA SER A 52 8.90 -6.00 -18.73
C SER A 52 8.78 -4.58 -19.25
N LEU A 53 8.42 -4.44 -20.52
CA LEU A 53 8.05 -3.14 -21.07
C LEU A 53 6.86 -2.57 -20.28
N PRO A 54 6.82 -1.24 -20.05
CA PRO A 54 5.64 -0.65 -19.45
C PRO A 54 4.44 -0.94 -20.36
N ALA A 55 3.54 -1.80 -19.88
CA ALA A 55 2.32 -2.09 -20.60
C ALA A 55 1.59 -0.77 -20.87
N GLN A 56 1.37 -0.42 -22.14
CA GLN A 56 0.38 0.59 -22.44
C GLN A 56 -0.94 0.10 -21.82
N GLN A 57 -1.57 0.99 -21.07
CA GLN A 57 -2.87 0.68 -20.47
C GLN A 57 -3.81 0.34 -21.65
N THR A 58 -4.08 -0.95 -21.82
CA THR A 58 -5.16 -1.38 -22.70
C THR A 58 -6.36 -0.52 -22.35
N PRO A 59 -7.06 0.11 -23.31
CA PRO A 59 -8.23 0.92 -23.00
C PRO A 59 -9.11 0.08 -22.09
N ALA A 60 -9.33 0.56 -20.86
CA ALA A 60 -9.97 -0.22 -19.83
C ALA A 60 -11.33 -0.67 -20.38
N ARG A 61 -11.50 -1.99 -20.54
CA ARG A 61 -12.83 -2.54 -20.84
C ARG A 61 -13.81 -1.89 -19.87
N GLN A 62 -14.91 -1.38 -20.37
CA GLN A 62 -15.94 -0.75 -19.53
C GLN A 62 -16.51 -1.73 -18.51
N ASP A 63 -16.42 -3.03 -18.81
CA ASP A 63 -16.87 -4.13 -17.96
C ASP A 63 -15.66 -4.97 -17.48
N ALA A 64 -14.91 -4.41 -16.54
CA ALA A 64 -13.74 -5.10 -15.98
C ALA A 64 -13.50 -4.72 -14.50
N VAL A 65 -13.04 -5.70 -13.72
CA VAL A 65 -12.56 -5.46 -12.35
C VAL A 65 -11.17 -4.86 -12.42
N ARG A 66 -11.00 -3.67 -11.83
CA ARG A 66 -9.72 -2.97 -11.76
C ARG A 66 -9.04 -3.21 -10.44
N ILE A 67 -7.83 -3.75 -10.48
CA ILE A 67 -6.97 -3.93 -9.30
C ILE A 67 -5.92 -2.82 -9.31
N MET A 68 -5.87 -2.03 -8.24
CA MET A 68 -4.92 -0.93 -8.13
C MET A 68 -4.56 -0.64 -6.67
N SER A 69 -3.47 0.09 -6.43
CA SER A 69 -3.16 0.58 -5.10
C SER A 69 -4.07 1.77 -4.72
N ILE A 70 -4.27 1.98 -3.41
CA ILE A 70 -5.07 3.10 -2.89
C ILE A 70 -4.51 4.44 -3.40
N HIS A 71 -3.18 4.59 -3.49
CA HIS A 71 -2.55 5.81 -4.00
C HIS A 71 -2.94 6.11 -5.45
N LYS A 72 -3.02 5.08 -6.31
CA LYS A 72 -3.44 5.23 -7.72
C LYS A 72 -4.92 5.53 -7.85
N SER A 73 -5.74 5.25 -6.84
CA SER A 73 -7.18 5.55 -6.84
C SER A 73 -7.50 6.99 -6.43
N LYS A 74 -6.50 7.79 -6.02
CA LYS A 74 -6.71 9.17 -5.60
C LYS A 74 -7.32 10.00 -6.75
N GLY A 75 -8.45 10.65 -6.47
CA GLY A 75 -9.19 11.44 -7.48
C GLY A 75 -10.15 10.62 -8.34
N LEU A 76 -10.13 9.29 -8.26
CA LEU A 76 -11.08 8.42 -8.95
C LEU A 76 -12.21 8.01 -8.01
N GLU A 77 -13.35 7.66 -8.57
CA GLU A 77 -14.50 7.12 -7.84
C GLU A 77 -15.06 5.92 -8.59
N PHE A 78 -15.56 4.92 -7.84
CA PHE A 78 -16.07 3.69 -8.40
C PHE A 78 -17.42 3.34 -7.78
N PRO A 79 -18.36 2.73 -8.53
CA PRO A 79 -19.63 2.28 -7.97
C PRO A 79 -19.43 1.32 -6.79
N ILE A 80 -18.57 0.33 -6.98
CA ILE A 80 -18.25 -0.69 -5.97
C ILE A 80 -16.75 -0.70 -5.71
N VAL A 81 -16.36 -0.67 -4.44
CA VAL A 81 -14.95 -0.75 -4.02
C VAL A 81 -14.79 -1.92 -3.07
N ILE A 82 -13.78 -2.76 -3.32
CA ILE A 82 -13.38 -3.86 -2.44
C ILE A 82 -12.01 -3.52 -1.86
N LEU A 83 -11.95 -3.29 -0.56
CA LEU A 83 -10.69 -3.10 0.18
C LEU A 83 -10.25 -4.46 0.72
N ALA A 84 -9.19 -5.00 0.14
CA ALA A 84 -8.66 -6.31 0.52
C ALA A 84 -7.49 -6.19 1.51
N ASP A 85 -7.29 -7.26 2.31
CA ASP A 85 -6.13 -7.44 3.19
C ASP A 85 -5.97 -6.36 4.27
N LEU A 86 -7.06 -5.94 4.90
CA LEU A 86 -7.03 -4.95 5.98
C LEU A 86 -6.35 -5.46 7.26
N ALA A 87 -6.03 -6.76 7.35
CA ALA A 87 -5.27 -7.35 8.46
C ALA A 87 -3.75 -7.16 8.35
N ARG A 88 -3.25 -6.57 7.28
CA ARG A 88 -1.82 -6.31 7.08
C ARG A 88 -1.30 -5.32 8.12
N LYS A 89 -0.18 -5.64 8.76
CA LYS A 89 0.48 -4.74 9.72
C LYS A 89 1.06 -3.52 9.01
N PHE A 90 1.01 -2.38 9.68
CA PHE A 90 1.72 -1.17 9.22
C PHE A 90 3.21 -1.42 9.14
N ASN A 91 3.85 -0.83 8.15
CA ASN A 91 5.31 -0.87 8.03
C ASN A 91 5.93 0.17 8.97
N LEU A 92 6.61 -0.30 10.01
CA LEU A 92 7.28 0.54 11.00
C LEU A 92 8.81 0.43 10.90
N GLN A 93 9.35 -0.08 9.79
CA GLN A 93 10.80 -0.28 9.63
C GLN A 93 11.60 1.01 9.79
N ASP A 94 11.09 2.12 9.28
CA ASP A 94 11.75 3.43 9.39
C ASP A 94 11.91 3.93 10.82
N SER A 95 11.10 3.41 11.75
CA SER A 95 11.23 3.73 13.18
C SER A 95 12.18 2.81 13.95
N GLN A 96 12.71 1.74 13.32
CA GLN A 96 13.54 0.73 13.96
C GLN A 96 15.03 0.88 13.71
N SER A 97 15.46 1.82 12.88
CA SER A 97 16.87 2.07 12.58
C SER A 97 17.69 2.37 13.83
N ALA A 98 18.98 1.97 13.84
CA ALA A 98 19.88 2.22 14.97
C ALA A 98 20.06 3.72 15.24
N VAL A 99 20.06 4.51 14.19
CA VAL A 99 20.09 5.98 14.23
C VAL A 99 18.83 6.50 13.56
N LEU A 100 18.12 7.40 14.22
CA LEU A 100 16.93 8.05 13.74
C LEU A 100 17.17 9.55 13.64
N THR A 101 16.61 10.14 12.59
CA THR A 101 16.62 11.61 12.36
C THR A 101 15.19 12.14 12.40
N ASP A 102 15.03 13.35 12.89
CA ASP A 102 13.77 14.10 12.95
C ASP A 102 14.06 15.58 12.76
N GLU A 103 13.15 16.32 12.16
CA GLU A 103 13.35 17.76 11.87
C GLU A 103 13.48 18.60 13.15
N GLU A 104 12.80 18.26 14.22
CA GLU A 104 12.83 19.01 15.48
C GLU A 104 13.79 18.42 16.51
N LEU A 105 13.78 17.08 16.63
CA LEU A 105 14.61 16.36 17.61
C LEU A 105 16.00 16.01 17.08
N LEU A 106 16.29 16.39 15.85
CA LEU A 106 17.57 16.23 15.16
C LEU A 106 17.99 14.77 15.01
N LEU A 107 18.81 14.26 15.92
CA LEU A 107 19.46 12.95 15.84
C LEU A 107 19.23 12.14 17.13
N GLY A 108 18.79 10.92 16.98
CA GLY A 108 18.66 9.98 18.09
C GLY A 108 19.34 8.65 17.80
N GLY A 109 20.28 8.28 18.66
CA GLY A 109 21.03 7.02 18.58
C GLY A 109 20.91 6.18 19.83
N ASN A 110 21.54 5.01 19.80
CA ASN A 110 21.72 4.18 20.98
C ASN A 110 22.88 4.72 21.83
N VAL A 111 22.73 4.62 23.14
CA VAL A 111 23.79 4.86 24.12
C VAL A 111 24.54 3.55 24.32
N VAL A 112 25.86 3.60 24.28
CA VAL A 112 26.73 2.46 24.51
C VAL A 112 27.38 2.64 25.88
N ASP A 113 27.12 1.72 26.77
CA ASP A 113 27.82 1.62 28.06
C ASP A 113 28.96 0.61 27.94
N LEU A 114 30.16 1.12 27.90
CA LEU A 114 31.39 0.30 27.76
C LEU A 114 31.70 -0.51 29.01
N ALA A 115 31.28 -0.03 30.19
CA ALA A 115 31.56 -0.72 31.43
C ALA A 115 30.73 -1.99 31.61
N SER A 116 29.43 -1.91 31.30
CA SER A 116 28.51 -3.04 31.31
C SER A 116 28.43 -3.80 29.96
N ARG A 117 29.14 -3.35 28.95
CA ARG A 117 29.07 -3.88 27.56
C ARG A 117 27.63 -3.99 27.04
N SER A 118 26.80 -3.04 27.41
CA SER A 118 25.40 -3.00 26.99
C SER A 118 25.13 -1.78 26.11
N PHE A 119 24.08 -1.88 25.27
CA PHE A 119 23.57 -0.75 24.54
C PHE A 119 22.06 -0.64 24.75
N TYR A 120 21.57 0.59 24.84
CA TYR A 120 20.15 0.87 25.01
C TYR A 120 19.77 2.13 24.23
N PRO A 121 18.49 2.28 23.85
CA PRO A 121 18.06 3.44 23.10
C PRO A 121 18.14 4.70 23.96
N GLY A 122 18.82 5.73 23.45
CA GLY A 122 18.84 7.04 24.09
C GLY A 122 17.46 7.71 24.12
N LEU A 123 17.24 8.67 25.03
CA LEU A 123 15.96 9.37 25.17
C LEU A 123 15.53 10.05 23.87
N ALA A 124 16.44 10.72 23.15
CA ALA A 124 16.17 11.34 21.86
C ALA A 124 15.69 10.30 20.83
N ARG A 125 16.35 9.12 20.76
CA ARG A 125 15.94 8.04 19.88
C ARG A 125 14.54 7.51 20.23
N MET A 126 14.24 7.35 21.51
CA MET A 126 12.90 6.91 21.97
C MET A 126 11.82 7.93 21.60
N ALA A 127 12.10 9.23 21.78
CA ALA A 127 11.18 10.30 21.42
C ALA A 127 10.92 10.32 19.89
N ILE A 128 11.97 10.26 19.08
CA ILE A 128 11.86 10.22 17.61
C ILE A 128 11.11 8.97 17.16
N MET A 129 11.43 7.80 17.70
CA MET A 129 10.75 6.54 17.37
C MET A 129 9.25 6.63 17.66
N ARG A 130 8.86 7.19 18.80
CA ARG A 130 7.46 7.37 19.18
C ARG A 130 6.74 8.33 18.24
N ARG A 131 7.38 9.46 17.88
CA ARG A 131 6.86 10.44 16.95
C ARG A 131 6.65 9.85 15.55
N LYS A 132 7.67 9.19 14.99
CA LYS A 132 7.58 8.51 13.69
C LYS A 132 6.48 7.46 13.66
N THR A 133 6.36 6.65 14.71
CA THR A 133 5.26 5.67 14.83
C THR A 133 3.90 6.36 14.80
N SER A 134 3.73 7.44 15.55
CA SER A 134 2.47 8.20 15.56
C SER A 134 2.16 8.83 14.20
N GLN A 135 3.15 9.37 13.51
CA GLN A 135 3.01 9.92 12.17
C GLN A 135 2.59 8.83 11.17
N THR A 136 3.25 7.66 11.20
CA THR A 136 2.89 6.53 10.33
C THR A 136 1.44 6.08 10.57
N VAL A 137 1.03 5.91 11.83
CA VAL A 137 -0.35 5.52 12.17
C VAL A 137 -1.36 6.56 11.66
N SER A 138 -1.05 7.85 11.81
CA SER A 138 -1.92 8.93 11.31
C SER A 138 -2.03 8.92 9.78
N GLU A 139 -0.92 8.65 9.09
CA GLU A 139 -0.90 8.58 7.62
C GLU A 139 -1.67 7.36 7.10
N GLU A 140 -1.52 6.21 7.74
CA GLU A 140 -2.28 5.00 7.41
C GLU A 140 -3.80 5.20 7.61
N LEU A 141 -4.19 5.95 8.65
CA LEU A 141 -5.60 6.32 8.85
C LEU A 141 -6.12 7.22 7.72
N ARG A 142 -5.33 8.20 7.27
CA ARG A 142 -5.67 9.03 6.11
C ARG A 142 -5.80 8.20 4.83
N VAL A 143 -4.88 7.27 4.61
CA VAL A 143 -4.92 6.37 3.46
C VAL A 143 -6.19 5.50 3.50
N LEU A 144 -6.54 4.95 4.66
CA LEU A 144 -7.78 4.21 4.84
C LEU A 144 -9.02 5.08 4.55
N TYR A 145 -9.05 6.30 5.07
CA TYR A 145 -10.13 7.26 4.79
C TYR A 145 -10.28 7.53 3.29
N VAL A 146 -9.15 7.80 2.60
CA VAL A 146 -9.17 8.02 1.15
C VAL A 146 -9.71 6.79 0.43
N ALA A 147 -9.30 5.58 0.82
CA ALA A 147 -9.77 4.34 0.22
C ALA A 147 -11.28 4.15 0.40
N MET A 148 -11.80 4.39 1.60
CA MET A 148 -13.22 4.27 1.92
C MET A 148 -14.09 5.26 1.14
N THR A 149 -13.58 6.47 0.91
CA THR A 149 -14.30 7.53 0.17
C THR A 149 -14.27 7.36 -1.36
N ARG A 150 -13.67 6.29 -1.89
CA ARG A 150 -13.69 5.98 -3.33
C ARG A 150 -14.96 5.29 -3.79
N ALA A 151 -15.71 4.69 -2.88
CA ALA A 151 -16.96 4.00 -3.19
C ALA A 151 -18.13 4.99 -3.31
N LYS A 152 -18.87 4.91 -4.43
CA LYS A 152 -20.11 5.68 -4.63
C LYS A 152 -21.33 4.98 -4.03
N GLU A 153 -21.45 3.68 -4.29
CA GLU A 153 -22.65 2.90 -3.94
C GLU A 153 -22.37 1.85 -2.88
N ARG A 154 -21.27 1.10 -3.04
CA ARG A 154 -21.01 -0.04 -2.16
C ARG A 154 -19.52 -0.18 -1.82
N LEU A 155 -19.25 -0.30 -0.53
CA LEU A 155 -17.92 -0.55 0.02
C LEU A 155 -17.90 -1.93 0.67
N ILE A 156 -16.99 -2.80 0.21
CA ILE A 156 -16.78 -4.13 0.76
C ILE A 156 -15.37 -4.14 1.38
N MET A 157 -15.28 -4.50 2.65
CA MET A 157 -14.01 -4.56 3.37
C MET A 157 -13.74 -6.01 3.79
N THR A 158 -12.55 -6.52 3.43
CA THR A 158 -12.15 -7.88 3.78
C THR A 158 -10.91 -7.90 4.66
N SER A 159 -10.94 -8.71 5.69
CA SER A 159 -9.84 -8.91 6.61
C SER A 159 -9.70 -10.41 6.91
N CYS A 160 -8.49 -10.93 6.83
CA CYS A 160 -8.18 -12.31 7.18
C CYS A 160 -7.08 -12.32 8.23
N ALA A 161 -7.40 -12.69 9.45
CA ALA A 161 -6.45 -12.70 10.56
C ALA A 161 -6.39 -14.07 11.24
N ALA A 162 -5.18 -14.60 11.40
CA ALA A 162 -4.96 -15.74 12.29
C ALA A 162 -5.31 -15.34 13.74
N ARG A 163 -5.94 -16.27 14.48
CA ARG A 163 -6.32 -16.08 15.89
C ARG A 163 -7.30 -14.91 16.10
N TYR A 164 -8.29 -14.80 15.23
CA TYR A 164 -9.28 -13.73 15.23
C TYR A 164 -9.95 -13.56 16.61
N GLU A 165 -10.41 -14.64 17.25
CA GLU A 165 -11.07 -14.61 18.55
C GLU A 165 -10.22 -13.99 19.66
N SER A 166 -8.95 -14.41 19.77
CA SER A 166 -8.05 -13.88 20.79
C SER A 166 -7.73 -12.38 20.56
N ARG A 167 -7.77 -11.96 19.32
CA ARG A 167 -7.62 -10.57 18.94
C ARG A 167 -8.84 -9.73 19.29
N LEU A 168 -10.03 -10.23 19.02
CA LEU A 168 -11.29 -9.60 19.43
C LEU A 168 -11.36 -9.42 20.95
N GLN A 169 -10.96 -10.44 21.71
CA GLN A 169 -10.94 -10.35 23.16
C GLN A 169 -9.98 -9.24 23.64
N LYS A 170 -8.79 -9.13 23.05
CA LYS A 170 -7.84 -8.04 23.38
C LYS A 170 -8.42 -6.67 23.06
N LEU A 171 -9.06 -6.51 21.90
CA LEU A 171 -9.71 -5.25 21.53
C LEU A 171 -10.86 -4.92 22.49
N ARG A 172 -11.69 -5.89 22.89
CA ARG A 172 -12.75 -5.69 23.87
C ARG A 172 -12.24 -5.22 25.22
N LEU A 173 -11.10 -5.73 25.68
CA LEU A 173 -10.48 -5.29 26.93
C LEU A 173 -9.95 -3.85 26.89
N LEU A 174 -9.57 -3.38 25.69
CA LEU A 174 -9.11 -2.00 25.48
C LEU A 174 -10.26 -1.01 25.30
N LEU A 175 -11.48 -1.51 25.07
CA LEU A 175 -12.64 -0.71 24.73
C LEU A 175 -13.45 -0.32 25.97
N SER A 176 -12.90 0.55 26.80
CA SER A 176 -13.72 1.33 27.75
C SER A 176 -14.39 2.53 27.05
N ASP A 177 -13.74 3.12 26.02
CA ASP A 177 -14.26 4.17 25.14
C ASP A 177 -13.49 4.18 23.81
N PRO A 178 -14.18 3.93 22.67
CA PRO A 178 -13.55 3.79 21.36
C PRO A 178 -12.99 5.06 20.76
N LEU A 179 -13.50 6.19 21.19
CA LEU A 179 -13.11 7.51 20.68
C LEU A 179 -11.86 8.06 21.39
N GLN A 180 -11.34 7.34 22.39
CA GLN A 180 -10.13 7.81 23.06
C GLN A 180 -8.93 7.78 22.08
N PRO A 181 -8.16 8.88 22.00
CA PRO A 181 -6.99 8.96 21.11
C PRO A 181 -5.97 7.84 21.34
N CYS A 182 -5.86 7.32 22.56
CA CYS A 182 -4.96 6.22 22.90
C CYS A 182 -5.35 4.90 22.19
N VAL A 183 -6.63 4.63 22.00
CA VAL A 183 -7.10 3.41 21.32
C VAL A 183 -6.79 3.49 19.82
N SER A 184 -7.06 4.63 19.19
CA SER A 184 -6.74 4.84 17.78
C SER A 184 -5.25 4.82 17.52
N ALA A 185 -4.43 5.39 18.39
CA ALA A 185 -2.97 5.39 18.32
C ALA A 185 -2.34 4.01 18.59
N ALA A 186 -3.04 3.11 19.28
CA ALA A 186 -2.58 1.75 19.55
C ALA A 186 -2.76 0.79 18.36
N ALA A 187 -3.50 1.19 17.33
CA ALA A 187 -3.73 0.38 16.13
C ALA A 187 -2.39 -0.01 15.47
N ARG A 188 -2.35 -1.23 14.97
CA ARG A 188 -1.20 -1.79 14.23
C ARG A 188 -1.57 -2.24 12.82
N ARG A 189 -2.85 -2.18 12.49
CA ARG A 189 -3.44 -2.64 11.23
C ARG A 189 -4.68 -1.82 10.92
N PRO A 190 -5.06 -1.65 9.66
CA PRO A 190 -6.29 -0.94 9.28
C PRO A 190 -7.56 -1.53 9.93
N ASP A 191 -7.64 -2.86 10.02
CA ASP A 191 -8.81 -3.53 10.61
C ASP A 191 -8.92 -3.36 12.14
N ASP A 192 -7.88 -2.95 12.86
CA ASP A 192 -7.98 -2.64 14.29
C ASP A 192 -8.99 -1.51 14.54
N TRP A 193 -8.97 -0.44 13.72
CA TRP A 193 -9.93 0.65 13.81
C TRP A 193 -11.36 0.22 13.49
N LEU A 194 -11.51 -0.58 12.43
CA LEU A 194 -12.83 -1.04 11.97
C LEU A 194 -13.47 -2.00 12.97
N LEU A 195 -12.69 -2.96 13.48
CA LEU A 195 -13.16 -3.90 14.51
C LEU A 195 -13.52 -3.17 15.81
N THR A 196 -12.70 -2.17 16.19
CA THR A 196 -12.98 -1.32 17.35
C THR A 196 -14.32 -0.60 17.18
N ALA A 197 -14.53 0.07 16.04
CA ALA A 197 -15.77 0.76 15.73
C ALA A 197 -16.98 -0.20 15.71
N ALA A 198 -16.82 -1.39 15.13
CA ALA A 198 -17.86 -2.41 15.08
C ALA A 198 -18.24 -2.92 16.49
N LEU A 199 -17.23 -3.21 17.34
CA LEU A 199 -17.46 -3.66 18.71
C LEU A 199 -18.20 -2.61 19.55
N CYS A 200 -17.91 -1.33 19.35
CA CYS A 200 -18.58 -0.25 20.06
C CYS A 200 -20.03 -0.10 19.64
N ARG A 201 -20.33 -0.23 18.36
CA ARG A 201 -21.70 -0.22 17.86
C ARG A 201 -22.51 -1.40 18.41
N THR A 202 -21.92 -2.59 18.45
CA THR A 202 -22.60 -3.76 19.06
C THR A 202 -22.83 -3.58 20.55
N ALA A 203 -21.91 -2.98 21.27
CA ALA A 203 -22.08 -2.68 22.70
C ALA A 203 -23.16 -1.62 22.96
N SER A 204 -23.35 -0.66 22.05
CA SER A 204 -24.40 0.36 22.14
C SER A 204 -25.79 -0.13 21.67
N GLY A 205 -25.91 -1.38 21.20
CA GLY A 205 -27.17 -1.93 20.69
C GLY A 205 -27.63 -1.37 19.34
N ALA A 206 -26.78 -0.56 18.66
CA ALA A 206 -27.11 0.00 17.36
C ALA A 206 -27.05 -1.10 16.28
N PRO A 207 -28.08 -1.32 15.46
CA PRO A 207 -28.06 -2.33 14.41
C PRO A 207 -27.04 -1.93 13.33
N PHE A 208 -26.37 -2.92 12.75
CA PHE A 208 -25.66 -2.71 11.49
C PHE A 208 -26.71 -2.38 10.43
N ALA A 209 -26.60 -1.21 9.80
CA ALA A 209 -27.38 -0.94 8.60
C ALA A 209 -26.93 -1.95 7.52
N ALA A 210 -27.91 -2.68 6.96
CA ALA A 210 -27.70 -3.66 5.91
C ALA A 210 -27.31 -2.98 4.59
#